data_d08ce486181e16a857a94c83bffa347d
#
_entry.id   d08ce486181e16a857a94c83bffa347d
#
_cell.length_a   1.000
_cell.length_b   1.000
_cell.length_c   1.000
_cell.angle_alpha   90.00
_cell.angle_beta   90.00
_cell.angle_gamma   90.00
#
_symmetry.space_group_name_H-M   'P 1'
#
loop_
_entity.id
_entity.type
_entity.pdbx_description
1 polymer ?
#
loop_
_entity_poly.entity_id
_entity_poly.type
_entity_poly.pdbx_seq_one_letter_code
_entity_poly.pdbx_strand_id
1 'polypeptide(L)'
;MHGPGCPWTKHARRSRRRTMTVFAVIIINKAGGLIFHRTFHEGGLNQLSTNDYLVLAGTFHGVHAITARLDPIKTQPNRISTVPGSIPSRPEPPSGLEVMETENFRLQCFNTLTGTKFLLFTDTTQVNVDVTMRKIYDLYSDYVMKNPFYQLEMPVRCEIFDRKLLSYMREINNR
;
A
#
# COMPACT_ATOMS: atom_id res chain seq x y z
N MET A 1 43.02 23.64 -43.46
CA MET A 1 41.75 22.88 -43.47
C MET A 1 41.49 22.38 -42.07
N HIS A 2 40.68 23.11 -41.30
CA HIS A 2 40.32 22.80 -39.94
C HIS A 2 38.90 22.25 -39.92
N GLY A 3 38.74 20.99 -39.52
CA GLY A 3 37.42 20.36 -39.35
C GLY A 3 36.78 20.78 -38.03
N PRO A 4 35.45 21.01 -37.99
CA PRO A 4 34.76 21.42 -36.76
C PRO A 4 34.54 20.21 -35.84
N GLY A 5 35.01 20.33 -34.61
CA GLY A 5 34.74 19.37 -33.54
C GLY A 5 33.28 19.34 -33.13
N CYS A 6 32.72 18.17 -33.04
CA CYS A 6 31.40 17.94 -32.48
C CYS A 6 31.41 18.23 -30.97
N PRO A 7 30.54 19.11 -30.47
CA PRO A 7 30.35 19.25 -29.03
C PRO A 7 29.37 18.17 -28.54
N TRP A 8 29.88 17.09 -27.98
CA TRP A 8 29.10 16.19 -27.17
C TRP A 8 28.65 16.95 -25.91
N THR A 9 27.48 17.51 -25.96
CA THR A 9 26.84 18.07 -24.79
C THR A 9 26.57 16.93 -23.80
N LYS A 10 27.41 16.88 -22.79
CA LYS A 10 27.20 16.10 -21.58
C LYS A 10 25.89 16.61 -20.96
N HIS A 11 24.78 15.93 -21.22
CA HIS A 11 23.60 16.08 -20.40
C HIS A 11 24.00 15.66 -18.99
N ALA A 12 24.34 16.64 -18.17
CA ALA A 12 24.48 16.46 -16.74
C ALA A 12 23.15 15.91 -16.24
N ARG A 13 23.11 14.60 -15.98
CA ARG A 13 22.03 14.00 -15.19
C ARG A 13 22.05 14.73 -13.88
N ARG A 14 21.15 15.70 -13.75
CA ARG A 14 20.86 16.38 -12.50
C ARG A 14 20.50 15.28 -11.51
N SER A 15 21.42 14.98 -10.59
CA SER A 15 21.21 14.06 -9.49
C SER A 15 19.99 14.56 -8.74
N ARG A 16 18.84 14.01 -9.08
CA ARG A 16 17.59 14.22 -8.35
C ARG A 16 17.86 13.65 -6.98
N ARG A 17 18.03 14.50 -5.96
CA ARG A 17 18.01 14.04 -4.58
C ARG A 17 16.75 13.18 -4.46
N ARG A 18 16.93 11.88 -4.28
CA ARG A 18 15.84 10.94 -4.06
C ARG A 18 15.26 11.30 -2.68
N THR A 19 14.26 12.13 -2.69
CA THR A 19 13.46 12.39 -1.50
C THR A 19 12.58 11.17 -1.29
N MET A 20 12.66 10.58 -0.11
CA MET A 20 11.78 9.50 0.29
C MET A 20 10.34 9.98 0.15
N THR A 21 9.57 9.36 -0.74
CA THR A 21 8.25 9.89 -1.10
C THR A 21 7.19 8.81 -1.04
N VAL A 22 6.10 9.12 -0.38
CA VAL A 22 4.85 8.35 -0.44
C VAL A 22 4.00 8.92 -1.59
N PHE A 23 3.67 8.10 -2.57
CA PHE A 23 2.91 8.51 -3.74
C PHE A 23 1.41 8.47 -3.50
N ALA A 24 0.89 7.33 -3.05
CA ALA A 24 -0.53 7.13 -2.87
C ALA A 24 -0.85 6.11 -1.78
N VAL A 25 -2.04 6.21 -1.23
CA VAL A 25 -2.66 5.22 -0.34
C VAL A 25 -3.99 4.78 -0.96
N ILE A 26 -4.21 3.47 -0.99
CA ILE A 26 -5.45 2.85 -1.43
C ILE A 26 -5.92 1.90 -0.34
N ILE A 27 -7.21 1.92 -0.04
CA ILE A 27 -7.82 0.98 0.91
C ILE A 27 -8.91 0.20 0.17
N ILE A 28 -8.83 -1.12 0.29
CA ILE A 28 -9.72 -2.07 -0.37
C ILE A 28 -10.47 -2.87 0.69
N ASN A 29 -11.75 -3.04 0.52
CA ASN A 29 -12.57 -3.84 1.42
C ASN A 29 -12.34 -5.35 1.23
N LYS A 30 -12.96 -6.16 2.08
CA LYS A 30 -12.89 -7.62 2.03
C LYS A 30 -13.32 -8.21 0.68
N ALA A 31 -14.31 -7.58 0.01
CA ALA A 31 -14.84 -8.02 -1.27
C ALA A 31 -14.02 -7.56 -2.49
N GLY A 32 -12.96 -6.78 -2.29
CA GLY A 32 -12.14 -6.23 -3.38
C GLY A 32 -12.59 -4.86 -3.87
N GLY A 33 -13.62 -4.27 -3.25
CA GLY A 33 -14.09 -2.92 -3.59
C GLY A 33 -13.17 -1.84 -3.04
N LEU A 34 -12.94 -0.79 -3.83
CA LEU A 34 -12.22 0.39 -3.42
C LEU A 34 -13.06 1.22 -2.43
N ILE A 35 -12.59 1.39 -1.20
CA ILE A 35 -13.28 2.22 -0.19
C ILE A 35 -12.63 3.57 0.04
N PHE A 36 -11.32 3.69 -0.26
CA PHE A 36 -10.59 4.93 -0.15
C PHE A 36 -9.39 4.96 -1.09
N HIS A 37 -9.11 6.11 -1.70
CA HIS A 37 -7.87 6.36 -2.43
C HIS A 37 -7.44 7.81 -2.27
N ARG A 38 -6.14 8.05 -2.17
CA ARG A 38 -5.57 9.38 -2.15
C ARG A 38 -4.15 9.39 -2.69
N THR A 39 -3.89 10.32 -3.59
CA THR A 39 -2.56 10.61 -4.12
C THR A 39 -1.96 11.79 -3.37
N PHE A 40 -0.69 11.71 -3.00
CA PHE A 40 0.03 12.73 -2.24
C PHE A 40 1.14 13.38 -3.07
N HIS A 41 1.64 12.67 -4.07
CA HIS A 41 2.68 13.18 -4.95
C HIS A 41 2.47 12.68 -6.39
N GLU A 42 2.51 13.61 -7.33
CA GLU A 42 2.21 13.32 -8.74
C GLU A 42 3.41 12.74 -9.52
N GLY A 43 4.60 12.70 -8.90
CA GLY A 43 5.85 12.36 -9.59
C GLY A 43 6.11 10.87 -9.86
N GLY A 44 5.33 9.95 -9.30
CA GLY A 44 5.61 8.51 -9.37
C GLY A 44 4.49 7.67 -9.97
N LEU A 45 3.27 8.16 -9.93
CA LEU A 45 2.12 7.55 -10.58
C LEU A 45 1.61 8.54 -11.61
N ASN A 46 1.42 8.10 -12.85
CA ASN A 46 0.70 8.87 -13.85
C ASN A 46 -0.67 9.25 -13.28
N GLN A 47 -1.25 10.35 -13.74
CA GLN A 47 -2.60 10.75 -13.33
C GLN A 47 -3.59 9.63 -13.67
N LEU A 48 -3.87 8.78 -12.69
CA LEU A 48 -4.85 7.71 -12.82
C LEU A 48 -6.25 8.30 -12.67
N SER A 49 -7.16 7.90 -13.53
CA SER A 49 -8.58 8.22 -13.38
C SER A 49 -9.18 7.43 -12.21
N THR A 50 -10.33 7.88 -11.69
CA THR A 50 -11.05 7.13 -10.64
C THR A 50 -11.37 5.70 -11.08
N ASN A 51 -11.66 5.50 -12.37
CA ASN A 51 -11.92 4.18 -12.92
C ASN A 51 -10.67 3.28 -12.88
N ASP A 52 -9.49 3.83 -13.15
CA ASP A 52 -8.23 3.07 -13.09
C ASP A 52 -7.93 2.60 -11.65
N TYR A 53 -8.26 3.42 -10.64
CA TYR A 53 -8.16 3.00 -9.24
C TYR A 53 -9.11 1.85 -8.89
N LEU A 54 -10.32 1.82 -9.45
CA LEU A 54 -11.26 0.72 -9.27
C LEU A 54 -10.74 -0.57 -9.91
N VAL A 55 -10.22 -0.49 -11.13
CA VAL A 55 -9.62 -1.62 -11.84
C VAL A 55 -8.39 -2.13 -11.08
N LEU A 56 -7.53 -1.23 -10.62
CA LEU A 56 -6.35 -1.57 -9.82
C LEU A 56 -6.72 -2.30 -8.53
N ALA A 57 -7.73 -1.81 -7.81
CA ALA A 57 -8.22 -2.42 -6.57
C ALA A 57 -8.71 -3.86 -6.81
N GLY A 58 -9.55 -4.07 -7.82
CA GLY A 58 -10.08 -5.38 -8.18
C GLY A 58 -8.99 -6.34 -8.64
N THR A 59 -8.09 -5.88 -9.49
CA THR A 59 -6.95 -6.68 -9.99
C THR A 59 -6.03 -7.09 -8.85
N PHE A 60 -5.64 -6.14 -7.98
CA PHE A 60 -4.82 -6.44 -6.82
C PHE A 60 -5.48 -7.46 -5.89
N HIS A 61 -6.79 -7.30 -5.63
CA HIS A 61 -7.53 -8.25 -4.81
C HIS A 61 -7.48 -9.68 -5.40
N GLY A 62 -7.65 -9.83 -6.70
CA GLY A 62 -7.54 -11.11 -7.39
C GLY A 62 -6.14 -11.73 -7.30
N VAL A 63 -5.10 -10.94 -7.58
CA VAL A 63 -3.70 -11.39 -7.47
C VAL A 63 -3.36 -11.80 -6.04
N HIS A 64 -3.76 -10.99 -5.05
CA HIS A 64 -3.56 -11.32 -3.63
C HIS A 64 -4.24 -12.64 -3.22
N ALA A 65 -5.46 -12.89 -3.72
CA ALA A 65 -6.18 -14.13 -3.43
C ALA A 65 -5.50 -15.35 -4.08
N ILE A 66 -4.94 -15.21 -5.28
CA ILE A 66 -4.20 -16.27 -5.97
C ILE A 66 -2.89 -16.55 -5.23
N THR A 67 -2.11 -15.52 -4.91
CA THR A 67 -0.82 -15.68 -4.22
C THR A 67 -0.98 -16.28 -2.82
N ALA A 68 -2.06 -15.97 -2.11
CA ALA A 68 -2.37 -16.58 -0.83
C ALA A 68 -2.61 -18.10 -0.91
N ARG A 69 -3.00 -18.63 -2.07
CA ARG A 69 -3.17 -20.07 -2.32
C ARG A 69 -1.88 -20.77 -2.75
N LEU A 70 -0.91 -20.01 -3.24
CA LEU A 70 0.38 -20.53 -3.71
C LEU A 70 1.41 -20.72 -2.58
N ASP A 71 1.07 -20.32 -1.34
CA ASP A 71 1.97 -20.46 -0.20
C ASP A 71 2.24 -21.95 0.11
N PRO A 72 3.46 -22.44 -0.14
CA PRO A 72 3.80 -23.87 0.03
C PRO A 72 3.84 -24.28 1.49
N ILE A 73 3.97 -23.35 2.43
CA ILE A 73 4.10 -23.65 3.87
C ILE A 73 2.73 -23.97 4.47
N LYS A 74 1.66 -23.40 3.92
CA LYS A 74 0.28 -23.57 4.40
C LYS A 74 -0.43 -24.80 3.82
N THR A 75 0.20 -25.57 2.95
CA THR A 75 -0.38 -26.77 2.33
C THR A 75 -0.40 -27.98 3.27
N GLN A 76 0.04 -27.87 4.51
CA GLN A 76 -0.15 -28.93 5.49
C GLN A 76 -1.48 -28.73 6.24
N PRO A 77 -2.55 -29.48 5.86
CA PRO A 77 -3.74 -29.52 6.68
C PRO A 77 -3.40 -30.17 8.02
N ASN A 78 -3.52 -29.39 9.10
CA ASN A 78 -3.55 -29.89 10.46
C ASN A 78 -2.42 -30.88 10.86
N ARG A 79 -1.21 -30.40 11.10
CA ARG A 79 -0.52 -30.95 12.25
C ARG A 79 -1.15 -30.33 13.50
N ILE A 80 -2.25 -30.92 13.92
CA ILE A 80 -2.70 -30.84 15.30
C ILE A 80 -1.49 -31.31 16.14
N SER A 81 -0.74 -30.35 16.66
CA SER A 81 0.15 -30.62 17.76
C SER A 81 -0.76 -30.97 18.92
N THR A 82 -1.01 -32.29 19.09
CA THR A 82 -1.68 -32.87 20.24
C THR A 82 -0.78 -32.70 21.45
N VAL A 83 -0.54 -31.49 21.87
CA VAL A 83 -0.07 -31.17 23.20
C VAL A 83 -1.32 -30.89 24.03
N PRO A 84 -1.69 -31.76 25.00
CA PRO A 84 -2.83 -31.54 25.86
C PRO A 84 -2.63 -30.21 26.61
N GLY A 85 -3.48 -29.21 26.40
CA GLY A 85 -3.42 -27.95 27.09
C GLY A 85 -3.02 -26.72 26.27
N SER A 86 -2.66 -26.85 25.00
CA SER A 86 -2.44 -25.69 24.14
C SER A 86 -3.77 -25.12 23.67
N ILE A 87 -4.00 -23.84 23.98
CA ILE A 87 -5.11 -23.07 23.44
C ILE A 87 -4.97 -23.09 21.90
N PRO A 88 -6.02 -23.48 21.13
CA PRO A 88 -5.93 -23.47 19.68
C PRO A 88 -5.59 -22.07 19.20
N SER A 89 -4.40 -21.87 18.63
CA SER A 89 -4.02 -20.62 18.05
C SER A 89 -5.00 -20.31 16.91
N ARG A 90 -5.58 -19.12 16.97
CA ARG A 90 -6.48 -18.63 15.91
C ARG A 90 -5.74 -18.73 14.57
N PRO A 91 -6.32 -19.36 13.53
CA PRO A 91 -5.67 -19.44 12.24
C PRO A 91 -5.40 -18.02 11.73
N GLU A 92 -4.12 -17.72 11.48
CA GLU A 92 -3.76 -16.45 10.85
C GLU A 92 -4.38 -16.37 9.46
N PRO A 93 -4.87 -15.19 9.06
CA PRO A 93 -5.39 -15.01 7.71
C PRO A 93 -4.27 -15.33 6.70
N PRO A 94 -4.58 -15.99 5.58
CA PRO A 94 -3.57 -16.34 4.60
C PRO A 94 -2.86 -15.08 4.10
N SER A 95 -1.54 -15.03 4.26
CA SER A 95 -0.73 -13.97 3.70
C SER A 95 -0.64 -14.18 2.18
N GLY A 96 -1.11 -13.21 1.42
CA GLY A 96 -0.94 -13.18 -0.03
C GLY A 96 0.26 -12.31 -0.39
N LEU A 97 0.15 -11.57 -1.50
CA LEU A 97 1.17 -10.62 -1.93
C LEU A 97 1.31 -9.48 -0.90
N GLU A 98 2.41 -9.43 -0.19
CA GLU A 98 2.70 -8.40 0.81
C GLU A 98 3.50 -7.23 0.22
N VAL A 99 4.47 -7.53 -0.62
CA VAL A 99 5.36 -6.53 -1.23
C VAL A 99 5.49 -6.81 -2.72
N MET A 100 5.34 -5.78 -3.52
CA MET A 100 5.64 -5.78 -4.94
C MET A 100 6.55 -4.59 -5.22
N GLU A 101 7.69 -4.85 -5.83
CA GLU A 101 8.68 -3.83 -6.16
C GLU A 101 8.89 -3.78 -7.68
N THR A 102 8.89 -2.57 -8.21
CA THR A 102 9.18 -2.28 -9.60
C THR A 102 10.37 -1.34 -9.66
N GLU A 103 10.87 -1.04 -10.85
CA GLU A 103 11.97 -0.10 -11.04
C GLU A 103 11.66 1.31 -10.50
N ASN A 104 10.39 1.72 -10.53
CA ASN A 104 9.96 3.09 -10.23
C ASN A 104 9.24 3.26 -8.88
N PHE A 105 8.64 2.20 -8.36
CA PHE A 105 7.88 2.27 -7.10
C PHE A 105 7.87 0.92 -6.38
N ARG A 106 7.61 1.00 -5.09
CA ARG A 106 7.34 -0.14 -4.21
C ARG A 106 5.91 -0.05 -3.71
N LEU A 107 5.17 -1.14 -3.87
CA LEU A 107 3.84 -1.34 -3.31
C LEU A 107 3.95 -2.25 -2.09
N GLN A 108 3.45 -1.80 -0.96
CA GLN A 108 3.31 -2.63 0.23
C GLN A 108 1.85 -2.81 0.59
N CYS A 109 1.47 -4.05 0.87
CA CYS A 109 0.12 -4.42 1.29
C CYS A 109 0.13 -4.81 2.77
N PHE A 110 -0.79 -4.24 3.52
CA PHE A 110 -1.10 -4.66 4.88
C PHE A 110 -2.53 -5.19 4.94
N ASN A 111 -2.68 -6.46 5.30
CA ASN A 111 -3.98 -7.10 5.43
C ASN A 111 -4.42 -7.12 6.88
N THR A 112 -5.61 -6.61 7.17
CA THR A 112 -6.19 -6.63 8.52
C THR A 112 -6.91 -7.96 8.80
N LEU A 113 -7.15 -8.25 10.06
CA LEU A 113 -7.94 -9.43 10.47
C LEU A 113 -9.38 -9.41 9.94
N THR A 114 -9.91 -8.24 9.62
CA THR A 114 -11.25 -8.06 9.02
C THR A 114 -11.26 -8.28 7.51
N GLY A 115 -10.09 -8.46 6.89
CA GLY A 115 -9.95 -8.64 5.44
C GLY A 115 -9.81 -7.35 4.65
N THR A 116 -9.83 -6.19 5.31
CA THR A 116 -9.52 -4.90 4.69
C THR A 116 -8.04 -4.83 4.36
N LYS A 117 -7.69 -4.39 3.16
CA LYS A 117 -6.31 -4.28 2.70
C LYS A 117 -5.91 -2.82 2.52
N PHE A 118 -4.75 -2.48 3.04
CA PHE A 118 -4.13 -1.17 2.88
C PHE A 118 -2.98 -1.31 1.89
N LEU A 119 -3.00 -0.55 0.82
CA LEU A 119 -1.97 -0.51 -0.19
C LEU A 119 -1.25 0.83 -0.11
N LEU A 120 0.05 0.79 0.10
CA LEU A 120 0.91 1.96 0.17
C LEU A 120 1.89 1.96 -0.99
N PHE A 121 1.81 2.98 -1.83
CA PHE A 121 2.74 3.20 -2.93
C PHE A 121 3.83 4.17 -2.50
N THR A 122 5.06 3.71 -2.53
CA THR A 122 6.24 4.50 -2.10
C THR A 122 7.34 4.46 -3.14
N ASP A 123 8.29 5.36 -3.02
CA ASP A 123 9.57 5.22 -3.71
C ASP A 123 10.32 3.99 -3.18
N THR A 124 11.13 3.35 -4.03
CA THR A 124 11.95 2.18 -3.69
C THR A 124 12.96 2.46 -2.57
N THR A 125 13.31 3.72 -2.36
CA THR A 125 14.26 4.17 -1.32
C THR A 125 13.61 4.44 0.04
N GLN A 126 12.27 4.34 0.14
CA GLN A 126 11.54 4.63 1.38
C GLN A 126 11.90 3.64 2.48
N VAL A 127 12.37 4.17 3.60
CA VAL A 127 12.65 3.41 4.84
C VAL A 127 11.42 3.52 5.77
N ASN A 128 11.26 2.54 6.66
CA ASN A 128 10.20 2.53 7.68
C ASN A 128 8.75 2.50 7.12
N VAL A 129 8.55 1.82 6.00
CA VAL A 129 7.21 1.69 5.38
C VAL A 129 6.23 1.03 6.35
N ASP A 130 6.67 0.06 7.14
CA ASP A 130 5.83 -0.62 8.15
C ASP A 130 5.31 0.32 9.24
N VAL A 131 6.16 1.25 9.70
CA VAL A 131 5.76 2.27 10.70
C VAL A 131 4.71 3.20 10.11
N THR A 132 4.92 3.61 8.85
CA THR A 132 3.97 4.45 8.11
C THR A 132 2.64 3.74 7.94
N MET A 133 2.68 2.45 7.58
CA MET A 133 1.49 1.63 7.39
C MET A 133 0.69 1.46 8.70
N ARG A 134 1.37 1.18 9.81
CA ARG A 134 0.73 1.09 11.13
C ARG A 134 0.07 2.41 11.52
N LYS A 135 0.73 3.54 11.27
CA LYS A 135 0.15 4.85 11.56
C LYS A 135 -1.09 5.17 10.72
N ILE A 136 -1.09 4.77 9.43
CA ILE A 136 -2.27 4.87 8.57
C ILE A 136 -3.42 4.04 9.16
N TYR A 137 -3.12 2.81 9.58
CA TYR A 137 -4.10 1.92 10.20
C TYR A 137 -4.67 2.50 11.51
N ASP A 138 -3.82 3.08 12.36
CA ASP A 138 -4.25 3.74 13.60
C ASP A 138 -5.21 4.90 13.30
N LEU A 139 -4.86 5.75 12.33
CA LEU A 139 -5.73 6.84 11.89
C LEU A 139 -7.07 6.32 11.35
N TYR A 140 -7.04 5.26 10.55
CA TYR A 140 -8.27 4.62 10.04
C TYR A 140 -9.12 4.07 11.18
N SER A 141 -8.51 3.37 12.14
CA SER A 141 -9.21 2.84 13.32
C SER A 141 -9.83 3.95 14.16
N ASP A 142 -9.10 5.04 14.40
CA ASP A 142 -9.55 6.11 15.28
C ASP A 142 -10.64 6.99 14.68
N TYR A 143 -10.54 7.31 13.40
CA TYR A 143 -11.45 8.28 12.77
C TYR A 143 -12.53 7.65 11.91
N VAL A 144 -12.30 6.48 11.34
CA VAL A 144 -13.26 5.79 10.47
C VAL A 144 -14.02 4.71 11.24
N MET A 145 -13.30 3.76 11.86
CA MET A 145 -13.95 2.62 12.52
C MET A 145 -14.68 3.00 13.80
N LYS A 146 -14.22 4.01 14.53
CA LYS A 146 -14.90 4.53 15.72
C LYS A 146 -16.05 5.48 15.40
N ASN A 147 -16.25 5.83 14.14
CA ASN A 147 -17.36 6.68 13.73
C ASN A 147 -18.67 5.86 13.68
N PRO A 148 -19.67 6.14 14.53
CA PRO A 148 -20.92 5.37 14.59
C PRO A 148 -21.77 5.49 13.31
N PHE A 149 -21.51 6.49 12.47
CA PHE A 149 -22.23 6.70 11.22
C PHE A 149 -21.57 6.03 10.03
N TYR A 150 -20.37 5.42 10.21
CA TYR A 150 -19.70 4.71 9.15
C TYR A 150 -20.25 3.29 9.01
N GLN A 151 -20.76 2.97 7.83
CA GLN A 151 -21.14 1.61 7.49
C GLN A 151 -19.94 0.85 6.93
N LEU A 152 -19.67 -0.33 7.46
CA LEU A 152 -18.59 -1.19 7.01
C LEU A 152 -18.68 -1.45 5.51
N GLU A 153 -17.53 -1.50 4.85
CA GLU A 153 -17.38 -1.76 3.42
C GLU A 153 -17.85 -0.65 2.47
N MET A 154 -18.43 0.44 2.99
CA MET A 154 -18.78 1.61 2.19
C MET A 154 -17.60 2.54 1.98
N PRO A 155 -17.63 3.40 0.94
CA PRO A 155 -16.58 4.40 0.72
C PRO A 155 -16.40 5.31 1.94
N VAL A 156 -15.14 5.51 2.33
CA VAL A 156 -14.78 6.36 3.47
C VAL A 156 -14.98 7.83 3.09
N ARG A 157 -15.91 8.50 3.76
CA ARG A 157 -16.19 9.93 3.61
C ARG A 157 -16.02 10.64 4.95
N CYS A 158 -14.79 10.68 5.44
CA CYS A 158 -14.46 11.29 6.73
C CYS A 158 -13.40 12.37 6.53
N GLU A 159 -13.81 13.64 6.58
CA GLU A 159 -12.91 14.78 6.38
C GLU A 159 -11.79 14.83 7.43
N ILE A 160 -12.06 14.42 8.66
CA ILE A 160 -11.06 14.42 9.73
C ILE A 160 -9.96 13.41 9.40
N PHE A 161 -10.34 12.21 8.96
CA PHE A 161 -9.39 11.19 8.51
C PHE A 161 -8.53 11.71 7.37
N ASP A 162 -9.15 12.28 6.34
CA ASP A 162 -8.47 12.86 5.18
C ASP A 162 -7.44 13.93 5.58
N ARG A 163 -7.85 14.84 6.43
CA ARG A 163 -7.00 15.95 6.89
C ARG A 163 -5.80 15.46 7.71
N LYS A 164 -6.04 14.53 8.63
CA LYS A 164 -4.98 13.93 9.46
C LYS A 164 -4.01 13.09 8.63
N LEU A 165 -4.53 12.29 7.70
CA LEU A 165 -3.72 11.50 6.78
C LEU A 165 -2.86 12.40 5.89
N LEU A 166 -3.44 13.46 5.33
CA LEU A 166 -2.72 14.42 4.49
C LEU A 166 -1.60 15.14 5.26
N SER A 167 -1.88 15.57 6.51
CA SER A 167 -0.88 16.20 7.38
C SER A 167 0.30 15.27 7.64
N TYR A 168 0.02 14.02 7.98
CA TYR A 168 1.03 13.00 8.25
C TYR A 168 1.87 12.66 7.01
N MET A 169 1.24 12.53 5.83
CA MET A 169 1.96 12.26 4.58
C MET A 169 2.86 13.42 4.15
N ARG A 170 2.40 14.66 4.36
CA ARG A 170 3.24 15.84 4.11
C ARG A 170 4.47 15.88 5.02
N GLU A 171 4.31 15.50 6.27
CA GLU A 171 5.44 15.42 7.21
C GLU A 171 6.49 14.40 6.75
N ILE A 172 6.05 13.23 6.27
CA ILE A 172 6.95 12.18 5.76
C ILE A 172 7.64 12.66 4.47
N ASN A 173 6.90 13.23 3.55
CA ASN A 173 7.43 13.65 2.25
C ASN A 173 8.36 14.89 2.34
N ASN A 174 8.33 15.62 3.45
CA ASN A 174 9.20 16.77 3.71
C ASN A 174 10.48 16.44 4.50
N ARG A 175 10.61 15.21 4.99
CA ARG A 175 11.83 14.72 5.65
C ARG A 175 12.86 14.25 4.63
#